data_92941d9af4074482a738aaf5dcf59773
#
_entry.id   92941d9af4074482a738aaf5dcf59773
#
_cell.length_a   1.000
_cell.length_b   1.000
_cell.length_c   1.000
_cell.angle_alpha   90.00
_cell.angle_beta   90.00
_cell.angle_gamma   90.00
#
_symmetry.space_group_name_H-M   'P 1'
#
loop_
_entity.id
_entity.type
_entity.pdbx_description
1 polymer ?
#
loop_
_entity_poly.entity_id
_entity_poly.type
_entity_poly.pdbx_seq_one_letter_code
_entity_poly.pdbx_strand_id
1 'polypeptide(L)'
;MVIEDIDTLFKDSFGLERNNLVTENSIFVSDFDDIEYVIFAMGCFWGAERLFWEQTGVVSTAVGYIGGKHDNPSYEEVCFGNTGHAEGVLVIFDPRIKPLDALLKIFWESHDPTQGMRQGNDIGSQYRSLIVCNSKTQASTCIKSMDDYQIQLSKNGFDEITTEVISGSTFYYAEGYHQQYLQKNPNGYCGLRGTGIDCQS
;
A
#
# COMPACT_ATOMS: atom_id res chain seq x y z
N MET A 1 -0.29 9.33 15.44
CA MET A 1 -1.47 10.09 15.04
C MET A 1 -2.45 9.07 14.50
N VAL A 2 -3.57 9.05 15.06
CA VAL A 2 -4.62 8.09 14.80
C VAL A 2 -5.31 8.51 13.52
N ILE A 3 -5.80 7.55 12.75
CA ILE A 3 -6.68 7.76 11.59
C ILE A 3 -8.05 8.35 12.06
N GLU A 4 -8.08 9.12 13.15
CA GLU A 4 -9.31 9.67 13.75
C GLU A 4 -9.99 10.73 12.87
N ASP A 5 -9.31 11.28 11.85
CA ASP A 5 -9.88 12.32 10.98
C ASP A 5 -10.32 11.83 9.58
N ILE A 6 -10.30 10.53 9.36
CA ILE A 6 -10.70 9.95 8.06
C ILE A 6 -12.15 10.28 7.71
N ASP A 7 -13.05 10.27 8.69
CA ASP A 7 -14.46 10.60 8.48
C ASP A 7 -14.68 12.07 8.07
N THR A 8 -13.74 12.96 8.38
CA THR A 8 -13.83 14.38 8.05
C THR A 8 -13.31 14.67 6.63
N LEU A 9 -12.32 13.92 6.16
CA LEU A 9 -11.78 14.01 4.80
C LEU A 9 -12.73 13.40 3.75
N PHE A 10 -13.70 12.61 4.19
CA PHE A 10 -14.66 11.92 3.33
C PHE A 10 -15.74 12.83 2.72
N LYS A 11 -15.96 13.99 3.28
CA LYS A 11 -17.18 14.78 3.03
C LYS A 11 -17.31 15.40 1.64
N ASP A 12 -16.26 15.51 0.85
CA ASP A 12 -16.32 16.37 -0.36
C ASP A 12 -15.84 15.72 -1.65
N SER A 13 -15.70 14.40 -1.74
CA SER A 13 -14.80 14.05 -2.77
C SER A 13 -15.18 12.92 -3.67
N PHE A 14 -15.20 13.26 -4.89
CA PHE A 14 -14.70 12.47 -6.01
C PHE A 14 -15.35 11.09 -6.22
N GLY A 15 -16.63 10.91 -5.80
CA GLY A 15 -17.36 9.66 -6.05
C GLY A 15 -16.84 8.46 -5.25
N LEU A 16 -16.30 8.70 -4.05
CA LEU A 16 -15.85 7.65 -3.15
C LEU A 16 -17.05 6.91 -2.56
N GLU A 17 -17.05 5.59 -2.66
CA GLU A 17 -18.07 4.74 -2.06
C GLU A 17 -17.56 4.16 -0.73
N ARG A 18 -18.49 4.03 0.26
CA ARG A 18 -18.14 3.52 1.59
C ARG A 18 -17.62 2.08 1.55
N ASN A 19 -18.20 1.26 0.71
CA ASN A 19 -17.89 -0.16 0.66
C ASN A 19 -17.01 -0.50 -0.55
N ASN A 20 -16.02 -1.35 -0.30
CA ASN A 20 -15.19 -1.96 -1.32
C ASN A 20 -16.05 -2.87 -2.21
N LEU A 21 -15.92 -2.75 -3.51
CA LEU A 21 -16.72 -3.51 -4.50
C LEU A 21 -16.44 -5.02 -4.51
N VAL A 22 -15.29 -5.44 -3.98
CA VAL A 22 -14.87 -6.86 -4.00
C VAL A 22 -15.17 -7.54 -2.68
N THR A 23 -14.80 -6.90 -1.57
CA THR A 23 -14.97 -7.46 -0.23
C THR A 23 -16.33 -7.16 0.36
N GLU A 24 -17.07 -6.20 -0.22
CA GLU A 24 -18.37 -5.68 0.26
C GLU A 24 -18.30 -5.01 1.65
N ASN A 25 -17.11 -4.95 2.24
CA ASN A 25 -16.86 -4.32 3.54
C ASN A 25 -16.51 -2.84 3.40
N SER A 26 -16.68 -2.09 4.50
CA SER A 26 -16.25 -0.69 4.57
C SER A 26 -14.75 -0.53 4.24
N ILE A 27 -14.42 0.58 3.59
CA ILE A 27 -13.01 0.96 3.37
C ILE A 27 -12.42 1.76 4.55
N PHE A 28 -13.22 2.03 5.60
CA PHE A 28 -12.80 2.78 6.77
C PHE A 28 -12.43 1.86 7.92
N VAL A 29 -11.23 2.09 8.47
CA VAL A 29 -10.72 1.34 9.62
C VAL A 29 -11.63 1.51 10.85
N SER A 30 -12.20 2.71 11.04
CA SER A 30 -13.09 3.04 12.16
C SER A 30 -14.38 2.19 12.25
N ASP A 31 -14.75 1.52 11.16
CA ASP A 31 -15.95 0.70 11.10
C ASP A 31 -15.75 -0.72 11.66
N PHE A 32 -14.54 -1.03 12.12
CA PHE A 32 -14.20 -2.38 12.55
C PHE A 32 -13.61 -2.41 13.94
N ASP A 33 -13.93 -3.48 14.68
CA ASP A 33 -13.30 -3.84 15.94
C ASP A 33 -12.36 -5.03 15.74
N ASP A 34 -11.32 -5.15 16.57
CA ASP A 34 -10.38 -6.30 16.62
C ASP A 34 -9.67 -6.64 15.29
N ILE A 35 -9.44 -5.65 14.44
CA ILE A 35 -8.66 -5.78 13.22
C ILE A 35 -7.38 -4.91 13.27
N GLU A 36 -6.46 -5.18 12.34
CA GLU A 36 -5.29 -4.34 12.09
C GLU A 36 -5.33 -3.75 10.69
N TYR A 37 -4.48 -2.74 10.48
CA TYR A 37 -4.23 -2.19 9.16
C TYR A 37 -2.76 -1.82 8.97
N VAL A 38 -2.35 -1.80 7.72
CA VAL A 38 -1.03 -1.35 7.26
C VAL A 38 -1.20 -0.71 5.89
N ILE A 39 -0.31 0.22 5.52
CA ILE A 39 -0.34 0.81 4.18
C ILE A 39 0.91 0.40 3.43
N PHE A 40 0.73 -0.12 2.22
CA PHE A 40 1.80 -0.52 1.31
C PHE A 40 1.80 0.33 0.05
N ALA A 41 2.96 0.92 -0.30
CA ALA A 41 3.22 1.54 -1.59
C ALA A 41 4.30 0.70 -2.30
N MET A 42 4.02 0.27 -3.52
CA MET A 42 4.84 -0.69 -4.25
C MET A 42 4.70 -0.55 -5.77
N GLY A 43 4.60 0.68 -6.25
CA GLY A 43 4.31 1.02 -7.65
C GLY A 43 2.85 1.43 -7.84
N CYS A 44 2.33 1.31 -9.07
CA CYS A 44 0.94 1.63 -9.37
C CYS A 44 -0.03 0.88 -8.45
N PHE A 45 -0.87 1.63 -7.72
CA PHE A 45 -1.76 1.08 -6.70
C PHE A 45 -2.90 0.20 -7.23
N TRP A 46 -3.22 0.22 -8.53
CA TRP A 46 -4.27 -0.63 -9.10
C TRP A 46 -3.93 -2.12 -9.00
N GLY A 47 -2.69 -2.47 -9.40
CA GLY A 47 -2.21 -3.84 -9.29
C GLY A 47 -1.96 -4.27 -7.85
N ALA A 48 -1.42 -3.36 -7.05
CA ALA A 48 -1.17 -3.57 -5.64
C ALA A 48 -2.47 -3.82 -4.86
N GLU A 49 -3.52 -3.05 -5.11
CA GLU A 49 -4.81 -3.24 -4.46
C GLU A 49 -5.40 -4.61 -4.76
N ARG A 50 -5.40 -5.01 -6.05
CA ARG A 50 -5.88 -6.35 -6.45
C ARG A 50 -5.13 -7.47 -5.73
N LEU A 51 -3.83 -7.37 -5.65
CA LEU A 51 -2.99 -8.36 -4.98
C LEU A 51 -3.42 -8.61 -3.53
N PHE A 52 -3.80 -7.54 -2.81
CA PHE A 52 -4.19 -7.64 -1.40
C PHE A 52 -5.65 -8.06 -1.22
N TRP A 53 -6.60 -7.55 -2.01
CA TRP A 53 -8.00 -7.98 -1.83
C TRP A 53 -8.23 -9.46 -2.16
N GLU A 54 -7.37 -10.09 -2.94
CA GLU A 54 -7.42 -11.52 -3.24
C GLU A 54 -6.94 -12.40 -2.07
N GLN A 55 -6.42 -11.80 -0.98
CA GLN A 55 -5.87 -12.55 0.14
C GLN A 55 -6.94 -12.91 1.17
N THR A 56 -7.03 -14.20 1.51
CA THR A 56 -7.86 -14.64 2.64
C THR A 56 -7.37 -13.97 3.92
N GLY A 57 -8.29 -13.37 4.68
CA GLY A 57 -8.00 -12.64 5.91
C GLY A 57 -7.79 -11.14 5.72
N VAL A 58 -7.68 -10.66 4.48
CA VAL A 58 -7.86 -9.23 4.19
C VAL A 58 -9.35 -8.93 4.20
N VAL A 59 -9.75 -8.01 5.06
CA VAL A 59 -11.14 -7.63 5.30
C VAL A 59 -11.58 -6.59 4.28
N SER A 60 -10.72 -5.60 4.00
CA SER A 60 -10.98 -4.56 3.01
C SER A 60 -9.68 -3.91 2.55
N THR A 61 -9.75 -3.22 1.40
CA THR A 61 -8.68 -2.41 0.85
C THR A 61 -9.20 -1.06 0.39
N ALA A 62 -8.32 -0.07 0.35
CA ALA A 62 -8.55 1.19 -0.35
C ALA A 62 -7.25 1.73 -0.93
N VAL A 63 -7.32 2.45 -2.04
CA VAL A 63 -6.17 3.14 -2.61
C VAL A 63 -6.14 4.61 -2.23
N GLY A 64 -4.94 5.18 -2.16
CA GLY A 64 -4.78 6.58 -1.77
C GLY A 64 -3.34 7.07 -1.89
N TYR A 65 -3.11 8.26 -1.32
CA TYR A 65 -1.84 8.98 -1.39
C TYR A 65 -1.25 9.12 0.01
N ILE A 66 0.06 8.81 0.16
CA ILE A 66 0.70 8.66 1.46
C ILE A 66 2.15 9.17 1.46
N GLY A 67 2.65 9.65 2.60
CA GLY A 67 4.06 9.97 2.79
C GLY A 67 4.52 11.30 2.18
N GLY A 68 3.60 12.09 1.64
CA GLY A 68 3.86 13.44 1.11
C GLY A 68 3.65 14.54 2.13
N LYS A 69 3.76 15.80 1.67
CA LYS A 69 3.63 17.00 2.51
C LYS A 69 2.45 17.88 2.14
N HIS A 70 1.83 17.63 1.00
CA HIS A 70 0.69 18.40 0.52
C HIS A 70 -0.60 17.82 1.09
N ASP A 71 -1.43 18.68 1.70
CA ASP A 71 -2.69 18.24 2.27
C ASP A 71 -3.73 18.01 1.17
N ASN A 72 -4.42 16.88 1.25
CA ASN A 72 -5.51 16.49 0.36
C ASN A 72 -5.17 16.62 -1.14
N PRO A 73 -4.11 15.94 -1.62
CA PRO A 73 -3.69 16.04 -3.00
C PRO A 73 -4.67 15.35 -3.96
N SER A 74 -4.85 15.92 -5.15
CA SER A 74 -5.49 15.25 -6.27
C SER A 74 -4.52 14.31 -7.00
N TYR A 75 -5.07 13.37 -7.79
CA TYR A 75 -4.27 12.49 -8.64
C TYR A 75 -3.33 13.26 -9.58
N GLU A 76 -3.84 14.32 -10.21
CA GLU A 76 -3.03 15.16 -11.10
C GLU A 76 -1.83 15.77 -10.38
N GLU A 77 -2.02 16.33 -9.18
CA GLU A 77 -0.94 16.92 -8.39
C GLU A 77 0.10 15.88 -8.00
N VAL A 78 -0.32 14.66 -7.61
CA VAL A 78 0.58 13.55 -7.30
C VAL A 78 1.38 13.14 -8.55
N CYS A 79 0.73 13.04 -9.71
CA CYS A 79 1.40 12.70 -10.98
C CYS A 79 2.41 13.74 -11.42
N PHE A 80 2.19 15.04 -11.14
CA PHE A 80 3.16 16.09 -11.42
C PHE A 80 4.41 16.04 -10.51
N GLY A 81 4.42 15.17 -9.48
CA GLY A 81 5.58 14.89 -8.64
C GLY A 81 5.93 15.96 -7.60
N ASN A 82 5.10 16.98 -7.40
CA ASN A 82 5.40 18.08 -6.49
C ASN A 82 4.88 17.88 -5.06
N THR A 83 4.02 16.88 -4.84
CA THR A 83 3.38 16.64 -3.53
C THR A 83 4.24 15.78 -2.61
N GLY A 84 5.14 14.97 -3.17
CA GLY A 84 5.96 14.01 -2.45
C GLY A 84 5.20 12.77 -1.99
N HIS A 85 3.93 12.59 -2.38
CA HIS A 85 3.15 11.40 -2.05
C HIS A 85 3.55 10.19 -2.87
N ALA A 86 3.40 9.00 -2.27
CA ALA A 86 3.37 7.73 -2.97
C ALA A 86 1.93 7.26 -3.15
N GLU A 87 1.69 6.51 -4.21
CA GLU A 87 0.49 5.71 -4.39
C GLU A 87 0.53 4.54 -3.40
N GLY A 88 -0.47 4.44 -2.54
CA GLY A 88 -0.50 3.44 -1.47
C GLY A 88 -1.82 2.70 -1.41
N VAL A 89 -1.76 1.49 -0.87
CA VAL A 89 -2.91 0.64 -0.58
C VAL A 89 -3.03 0.52 0.94
N LEU A 90 -4.14 0.99 1.48
CA LEU A 90 -4.58 0.68 2.84
C LEU A 90 -5.10 -0.75 2.83
N VAL A 91 -4.50 -1.62 3.63
CA VAL A 91 -4.88 -3.02 3.81
C VAL A 91 -5.42 -3.21 5.21
N ILE A 92 -6.70 -3.52 5.33
CA ILE A 92 -7.41 -3.81 6.57
C ILE A 92 -7.54 -5.32 6.69
N PHE A 93 -7.03 -5.92 7.76
CA PHE A 93 -6.91 -7.38 7.86
C PHE A 93 -7.18 -7.92 9.27
N ASP A 94 -7.65 -9.16 9.34
CA ASP A 94 -7.75 -9.92 10.59
C ASP A 94 -6.41 -10.62 10.89
N PRO A 95 -5.66 -10.16 11.90
CA PRO A 95 -4.33 -10.72 12.20
C PRO A 95 -4.37 -12.19 12.66
N ARG A 96 -5.53 -12.69 13.07
CA ARG A 96 -5.74 -14.10 13.45
C ARG A 96 -5.81 -15.03 12.24
N ILE A 97 -6.19 -14.49 11.06
CA ILE A 97 -6.31 -15.24 9.80
C ILE A 97 -5.11 -14.97 8.90
N LYS A 98 -4.72 -13.69 8.77
CA LYS A 98 -3.60 -13.23 7.95
C LYS A 98 -2.65 -12.39 8.82
N PRO A 99 -1.59 -12.98 9.39
CA PRO A 99 -0.61 -12.22 10.17
C PRO A 99 0.16 -11.24 9.27
N LEU A 100 0.68 -10.15 9.86
CA LEU A 100 1.44 -9.13 9.14
C LEU A 100 2.62 -9.71 8.35
N ASP A 101 3.33 -10.69 8.90
CA ASP A 101 4.46 -11.34 8.21
C ASP A 101 4.03 -11.97 6.87
N ALA A 102 2.82 -12.52 6.78
CA ALA A 102 2.30 -13.05 5.53
C ALA A 102 1.97 -11.96 4.50
N LEU A 103 1.53 -10.77 4.94
CA LEU A 103 1.34 -9.61 4.07
C LEU A 103 2.68 -9.02 3.61
N LEU A 104 3.67 -8.96 4.51
CA LEU A 104 5.03 -8.52 4.18
C LEU A 104 5.69 -9.44 3.14
N LYS A 105 5.50 -10.75 3.26
CA LYS A 105 5.97 -11.69 2.24
C LYS A 105 5.40 -11.36 0.87
N ILE A 106 4.09 -11.13 0.78
CA ILE A 106 3.42 -10.74 -0.47
C ILE A 106 4.00 -9.43 -1.01
N PHE A 107 4.20 -8.43 -0.14
CA PHE A 107 4.77 -7.14 -0.50
C PHE A 107 6.16 -7.30 -1.12
N TRP A 108 7.08 -8.00 -0.44
CA TRP A 108 8.47 -8.18 -0.90
C TRP A 108 8.58 -8.97 -2.20
N GLU A 109 7.76 -10.02 -2.36
CA GLU A 109 7.83 -10.92 -3.52
C GLU A 109 7.15 -10.36 -4.77
N SER A 110 6.29 -9.34 -4.64
CA SER A 110 5.46 -8.86 -5.74
C SER A 110 5.96 -7.60 -6.43
N HIS A 111 7.02 -6.95 -5.92
CA HIS A 111 7.64 -5.80 -6.56
C HIS A 111 9.17 -5.85 -6.41
N ASP A 112 9.87 -4.93 -7.04
CA ASP A 112 11.31 -4.76 -6.85
C ASP A 112 11.56 -3.58 -5.90
N PRO A 113 11.93 -3.84 -4.63
CA PRO A 113 12.10 -2.78 -3.63
C PRO A 113 13.40 -2.01 -3.76
N THR A 114 14.24 -2.29 -4.77
CA THR A 114 15.57 -1.66 -4.95
C THR A 114 15.55 -0.50 -5.94
N GLN A 115 14.41 -0.18 -6.56
CA GLN A 115 14.35 0.73 -7.71
C GLN A 115 14.27 2.23 -7.34
N GLY A 116 14.20 2.59 -6.08
CA GLY A 116 14.09 3.99 -5.67
C GLY A 116 12.77 4.63 -6.11
N MET A 117 12.86 5.75 -6.82
CA MET A 117 11.69 6.54 -7.24
C MET A 117 11.07 6.00 -8.54
N ARG A 118 10.86 4.69 -8.61
CA ARG A 118 10.20 4.01 -9.73
C ARG A 118 9.77 2.60 -9.36
N GLN A 119 8.90 1.99 -10.17
CA GLN A 119 8.64 0.57 -10.18
C GLN A 119 8.39 0.09 -11.62
N GLY A 120 9.29 -0.74 -12.12
CA GLY A 120 9.22 -1.23 -13.50
C GLY A 120 9.26 -0.09 -14.52
N ASN A 121 8.20 0.06 -15.31
CA ASN A 121 8.07 1.12 -16.32
C ASN A 121 7.57 2.45 -15.74
N ASP A 122 6.98 2.43 -14.55
CA ASP A 122 6.40 3.60 -13.90
C ASP A 122 7.51 4.39 -13.19
N ILE A 123 7.79 5.62 -13.65
CA ILE A 123 8.87 6.49 -13.16
C ILE A 123 8.26 7.68 -12.42
N GLY A 124 8.70 7.89 -11.18
CA GLY A 124 8.28 9.01 -10.34
C GLY A 124 8.24 8.63 -8.86
N SER A 125 8.31 9.64 -7.98
CA SER A 125 8.26 9.44 -6.52
C SER A 125 6.97 8.79 -6.04
N GLN A 126 5.88 8.95 -6.81
CA GLN A 126 4.59 8.32 -6.51
C GLN A 126 4.63 6.79 -6.59
N TYR A 127 5.60 6.22 -7.29
CA TYR A 127 5.75 4.76 -7.45
C TYR A 127 6.82 4.15 -6.56
N ARG A 128 7.38 4.94 -5.61
CA ARG A 128 8.42 4.43 -4.69
C ARG A 128 7.86 3.40 -3.72
N SER A 129 8.73 2.55 -3.24
CA SER A 129 8.41 1.55 -2.22
C SER A 129 8.35 2.17 -0.83
N LEU A 130 7.25 1.94 -0.10
CA LEU A 130 7.03 2.51 1.23
C LEU A 130 6.09 1.60 2.04
N ILE A 131 6.37 1.43 3.33
CA ILE A 131 5.47 0.82 4.32
C ILE A 131 5.13 1.85 5.39
N VAL A 132 3.84 2.05 5.66
CA VAL A 132 3.39 2.91 6.76
C VAL A 132 2.74 2.06 7.84
N CYS A 133 3.37 2.07 9.01
CA CYS A 133 2.98 1.26 10.17
C CYS A 133 2.08 2.07 11.12
N ASN A 134 1.09 1.41 11.72
CA ASN A 134 0.18 2.02 12.70
C ASN A 134 0.70 1.92 14.15
N SER A 135 1.72 1.10 14.39
CA SER A 135 2.28 0.89 15.73
C SER A 135 3.80 0.64 15.68
N LYS A 136 4.46 0.83 16.83
CA LYS A 136 5.89 0.52 16.98
C LYS A 136 6.18 -0.98 16.78
N THR A 137 5.27 -1.83 17.19
CA THR A 137 5.39 -3.28 17.02
C THR A 137 5.38 -3.63 15.53
N GLN A 138 4.42 -3.11 14.77
CA GLN A 138 4.41 -3.28 13.31
C GLN A 138 5.69 -2.77 12.66
N ALA A 139 6.17 -1.56 13.05
CA ALA A 139 7.40 -1.00 12.50
C ALA A 139 8.61 -1.93 12.74
N SER A 140 8.73 -2.49 13.95
CA SER A 140 9.81 -3.43 14.27
C SER A 140 9.73 -4.69 13.42
N THR A 141 8.53 -5.24 13.20
CA THR A 141 8.28 -6.39 12.33
C THR A 141 8.65 -6.09 10.88
N CYS A 142 8.23 -4.91 10.37
CA CYS A 142 8.54 -4.50 9.01
C CYS A 142 10.05 -4.33 8.77
N ILE A 143 10.77 -3.69 9.71
CA ILE A 143 12.23 -3.50 9.63
C ILE A 143 12.93 -4.86 9.64
N LYS A 144 12.57 -5.75 10.55
CA LYS A 144 13.14 -7.10 10.59
C LYS A 144 12.92 -7.85 9.29
N SER A 145 11.69 -7.82 8.75
CA SER A 145 11.36 -8.47 7.48
C SER A 145 12.14 -7.88 6.31
N MET A 146 12.38 -6.56 6.30
CA MET A 146 13.20 -5.86 5.32
C MET A 146 14.66 -6.36 5.37
N ASP A 147 15.24 -6.44 6.58
CA ASP A 147 16.62 -6.91 6.77
C ASP A 147 16.78 -8.36 6.31
N ASP A 148 15.81 -9.24 6.66
CA ASP A 148 15.80 -10.64 6.26
C ASP A 148 15.70 -10.77 4.71
N TYR A 149 14.87 -9.96 4.04
CA TYR A 149 14.73 -9.97 2.59
C TYR A 149 15.97 -9.37 1.89
N GLN A 150 16.57 -8.31 2.45
CA GLN A 150 17.81 -7.75 1.93
C GLN A 150 18.93 -8.80 1.83
N ILE A 151 19.04 -9.68 2.82
CA ILE A 151 20.02 -10.77 2.79
C ILE A 151 19.81 -11.68 1.56
N GLN A 152 18.55 -11.99 1.22
CA GLN A 152 18.24 -12.82 0.06
C GLN A 152 18.53 -12.08 -1.27
N LEU A 153 18.15 -10.82 -1.36
CA LEU A 153 18.42 -9.98 -2.53
C LEU A 153 19.92 -9.87 -2.79
N SER A 154 20.72 -9.58 -1.76
CA SER A 154 22.18 -9.44 -1.87
C SER A 154 22.86 -10.74 -2.32
N LYS A 155 22.40 -11.90 -1.87
CA LYS A 155 22.89 -13.22 -2.34
C LYS A 155 22.64 -13.45 -3.83
N ASN A 156 21.61 -12.79 -4.39
CA ASN A 156 21.21 -12.91 -5.79
C ASN A 156 21.67 -11.72 -6.65
N GLY A 157 22.53 -10.85 -6.12
CA GLY A 157 23.14 -9.76 -6.86
C GLY A 157 22.26 -8.53 -7.08
N PHE A 158 21.19 -8.38 -6.29
CA PHE A 158 20.38 -7.18 -6.25
C PHE A 158 21.01 -6.10 -5.37
N ASP A 159 20.67 -4.85 -5.66
CA ASP A 159 21.08 -3.68 -4.89
C ASP A 159 20.37 -3.61 -3.52
N GLU A 160 20.69 -2.56 -2.76
CA GLU A 160 20.06 -2.29 -1.46
C GLU A 160 18.58 -1.94 -1.61
N ILE A 161 17.76 -2.41 -0.66
CA ILE A 161 16.36 -2.04 -0.56
C ILE A 161 16.24 -0.53 -0.30
N THR A 162 15.39 0.12 -1.08
CA THR A 162 15.08 1.55 -0.96
C THR A 162 13.73 1.82 -0.30
N THR A 163 13.04 0.77 0.15
CA THR A 163 11.76 0.87 0.84
C THR A 163 11.87 1.71 2.11
N GLU A 164 11.06 2.73 2.23
CA GLU A 164 10.93 3.49 3.45
C GLU A 164 9.98 2.77 4.42
N VAL A 165 10.33 2.67 5.70
CA VAL A 165 9.42 2.19 6.76
C VAL A 165 9.17 3.34 7.71
N ILE A 166 7.96 3.88 7.69
CA ILE A 166 7.58 5.06 8.48
C ILE A 166 6.35 4.82 9.34
N SER A 167 6.10 5.72 10.28
CA SER A 167 4.89 5.73 11.11
C SER A 167 4.30 7.13 11.16
N GLY A 168 2.98 7.23 11.36
CA GLY A 168 2.33 8.51 11.63
C GLY A 168 2.20 9.43 10.41
N SER A 169 1.97 8.89 9.23
CA SER A 169 1.64 9.66 8.03
C SER A 169 0.13 9.67 7.78
N THR A 170 -0.40 10.78 7.25
CA THR A 170 -1.81 10.87 6.86
C THR A 170 -2.02 10.14 5.54
N PHE A 171 -3.06 9.32 5.48
CA PHE A 171 -3.51 8.67 4.26
C PHE A 171 -4.67 9.48 3.67
N TYR A 172 -4.54 9.88 2.42
CA TYR A 172 -5.59 10.54 1.66
C TYR A 172 -6.19 9.56 0.66
N TYR A 173 -7.48 9.28 0.78
CA TYR A 173 -8.17 8.40 -0.17
C TYR A 173 -8.10 8.96 -1.57
N ALA A 174 -7.71 8.13 -2.54
CA ALA A 174 -7.79 8.49 -3.94
C ALA A 174 -9.24 8.51 -4.42
N GLU A 175 -9.47 9.17 -5.53
CA GLU A 175 -10.77 9.38 -6.15
C GLU A 175 -11.50 8.05 -6.39
N GLY A 176 -12.83 8.07 -6.34
CA GLY A 176 -13.65 6.85 -6.41
C GLY A 176 -13.43 6.00 -7.66
N TYR A 177 -13.03 6.61 -8.79
CA TYR A 177 -12.71 5.85 -10.00
C TYR A 177 -11.44 5.01 -9.88
N HIS A 178 -10.53 5.33 -8.96
CA HIS A 178 -9.33 4.54 -8.68
C HIS A 178 -9.62 3.35 -7.75
N GLN A 179 -10.59 3.48 -6.84
CA GLN A 179 -10.93 2.41 -5.90
C GLN A 179 -11.38 1.16 -6.65
N GLN A 180 -10.77 0.02 -6.34
CA GLN A 180 -10.99 -1.27 -7.00
C GLN A 180 -10.98 -1.16 -8.55
N TYR A 181 -10.02 -0.39 -9.08
CA TYR A 181 -9.92 -0.08 -10.51
C TYR A 181 -9.91 -1.35 -11.38
N LEU A 182 -9.15 -2.37 -11.00
CA LEU A 182 -9.04 -3.61 -11.78
C LEU A 182 -10.27 -4.53 -11.66
N GLN A 183 -11.14 -4.30 -10.68
CA GLN A 183 -12.47 -4.91 -10.64
C GLN A 183 -13.41 -4.25 -11.65
N LYS A 184 -13.36 -2.92 -11.74
CA LYS A 184 -14.14 -2.13 -12.71
C LYS A 184 -13.60 -2.29 -14.13
N ASN A 185 -12.30 -2.51 -14.27
CA ASN A 185 -11.56 -2.60 -15.54
C ASN A 185 -10.65 -3.84 -15.57
N PRO A 186 -11.18 -5.05 -15.79
CA PRO A 186 -10.42 -6.31 -15.66
C PRO A 186 -9.19 -6.41 -16.58
N ASN A 187 -9.19 -5.69 -17.71
CA ASN A 187 -8.07 -5.61 -18.66
C ASN A 187 -7.19 -4.37 -18.44
N GLY A 188 -7.34 -3.68 -17.32
CA GLY A 188 -6.58 -2.49 -16.99
C GLY A 188 -5.10 -2.79 -16.76
N TYR A 189 -4.29 -1.72 -16.75
CA TYR A 189 -2.84 -1.83 -16.55
C TYR A 189 -2.50 -2.40 -15.17
N CYS A 190 -1.57 -3.37 -15.16
CA CYS A 190 -0.94 -3.89 -13.98
C CYS A 190 0.57 -4.05 -14.24
N GLY A 191 1.36 -3.14 -13.68
CA GLY A 191 2.83 -3.10 -13.83
C GLY A 191 3.59 -3.86 -12.75
N LEU A 192 2.91 -4.49 -11.79
CA LEU A 192 3.57 -5.21 -10.69
C LEU A 192 4.37 -6.39 -11.19
N ARG A 193 5.63 -6.42 -10.79
CA ARG A 193 6.54 -7.52 -11.09
C ARG A 193 7.61 -7.63 -10.01
N GLY A 194 7.64 -8.77 -9.34
CA GLY A 194 8.64 -9.09 -8.33
C GLY A 194 10.02 -9.39 -8.93
N THR A 195 11.01 -9.47 -8.05
CA THR A 195 12.40 -9.83 -8.37
C THR A 195 12.56 -11.31 -8.73
N GLY A 196 11.57 -12.13 -8.39
CA GLY A 196 11.66 -13.60 -8.50
C GLY A 196 12.41 -14.25 -7.33
N ILE A 197 12.74 -13.48 -6.31
CA ILE A 197 13.38 -13.97 -5.08
C ILE A 197 12.33 -14.17 -4.00
N ASP A 198 12.31 -15.36 -3.40
CA ASP A 198 11.38 -15.71 -2.32
C ASP A 198 11.88 -15.22 -0.96
N CYS A 199 10.96 -14.78 -0.11
CA CYS A 199 11.22 -14.60 1.31
C CYS A 199 11.43 -15.98 1.96
N GLN A 200 12.52 -16.13 2.68
CA GLN A 200 12.68 -17.33 3.51
C GLN A 200 11.77 -17.19 4.75
N SER A 201 10.93 -18.19 4.98
CA SER A 201 10.08 -18.34 6.17
C SER A 201 10.90 -18.69 7.40
#